data_bba339168393167c3c1d6fdfa1199e63
#
_entry.id   bba339168393167c3c1d6fdfa1199e63
#
_cell.length_a   1.000
_cell.length_b   1.000
_cell.length_c   1.000
_cell.angle_alpha   90.00
_cell.angle_beta   90.00
_cell.angle_gamma   90.00
#
_symmetry.space_group_name_H-M   'P 1'
#
loop_
_entity.id
_entity.type
_entity.pdbx_description
1 polymer ?
#
loop_
_entity_poly.entity_id
_entity_poly.type
_entity_poly.pdbx_seq_one_letter_code
_entity_poly.pdbx_strand_id
1 'polypeptide(L)'
;MIQLPAILITLGLAAVLVNPEAPRHAEPDSPPAVAINQLAAPAHMTATWPEDILDATRAAKTDIAYTPGDEQTWYFNAGGNPVDQASAGGYYRKALGKTADGRLVVQDYYQDSGKPQTAPFILKKNSDPHDFDSDNSDSKTVWYREDGSVQSIQDYRDGKESGRHNFYQNGRLAVQLPKADGDDDPADDPYNRDLGEIGSGLRLYYPSGKLMAILQSDDDGAQILYREDGSPLIAVHNSADDKPKEVSSWDKDGNLLDNGPAPEELAPIRARGKELLDLVKAELFPANNAPDPLPEPVALPGLLPENILDARQAGATTLDYTPQNDGQTWYFDANDAPVASASPGGYYRKALGKTADGRLVAQDYYQDSHSPQTAPFILVKDADPHDFDTTTADSKVVWYRKDGSISSVQTFAGGKAQSRMNIYLDGRLAAQMPRPEHLDEPDDPYRAAGELADGIRYYHDNGHLLYLYRRYANESSEVLYDRDGNPLAAWRERADAPSAAWNITDEHGEKRGALDEAIRRRDHIQQMLEDEDDASPDGRAQTGAEEEKPAAASPAPSQP
;
A
#
# COMPACT_ATOMS: atom_id res chain seq x y z
N MET A 1 4.10 -1.41 -20.15
CA MET A 1 4.52 -1.65 -18.73
C MET A 1 3.44 -2.54 -18.11
N ILE A 2 3.79 -3.69 -17.59
CA ILE A 2 2.82 -4.61 -16.98
C ILE A 2 2.29 -3.92 -15.72
N GLN A 3 1.00 -3.56 -15.68
CA GLN A 3 0.35 -3.18 -14.44
C GLN A 3 0.28 -4.43 -13.56
N LEU A 4 1.31 -4.63 -12.73
CA LEU A 4 1.20 -5.61 -11.66
C LEU A 4 0.21 -5.07 -10.64
N PRO A 5 -0.76 -5.88 -10.21
CA PRO A 5 -1.54 -5.55 -9.02
C PRO A 5 -0.56 -5.32 -7.86
N ALA A 6 -0.92 -4.46 -6.93
CA ALA A 6 -0.16 -4.07 -5.72
C ALA A 6 0.40 -5.25 -4.88
N ILE A 7 0.06 -6.45 -5.25
CA ILE A 7 0.41 -7.78 -4.73
C ILE A 7 1.92 -8.01 -4.55
N LEU A 8 2.79 -7.45 -5.43
CA LEU A 8 4.24 -7.64 -5.30
C LEU A 8 4.91 -6.64 -4.33
N ILE A 9 4.27 -5.54 -4.04
CA ILE A 9 4.84 -4.45 -3.24
C ILE A 9 4.57 -4.62 -1.75
N THR A 10 3.42 -5.18 -1.38
CA THR A 10 3.01 -5.46 0.01
C THR A 10 3.37 -6.86 0.50
N LEU A 11 4.23 -7.58 -0.22
CA LEU A 11 4.59 -8.92 0.18
C LEU A 11 5.29 -8.92 1.53
N GLY A 12 4.51 -9.21 2.57
CA GLY A 12 4.95 -9.89 3.77
C GLY A 12 5.62 -11.25 3.51
N LEU A 13 6.07 -11.48 2.26
CA LEU A 13 6.92 -12.60 1.82
C LEU A 13 8.20 -12.69 2.65
N ALA A 14 8.71 -11.57 3.12
CA ALA A 14 9.83 -11.50 4.03
C ALA A 14 9.53 -12.24 5.35
N ALA A 15 8.31 -12.25 5.84
CA ALA A 15 8.00 -12.80 7.16
C ALA A 15 8.14 -14.34 7.21
N VAL A 16 7.69 -15.07 6.20
CA VAL A 16 7.81 -16.54 6.17
C VAL A 16 9.12 -17.00 5.55
N LEU A 17 9.59 -16.30 4.51
CA LEU A 17 10.85 -16.63 3.86
C LEU A 17 12.07 -16.08 4.61
N VAL A 18 11.94 -15.02 5.42
CA VAL A 18 13.07 -14.33 6.06
C VAL A 18 13.13 -14.49 7.58
N ASN A 19 12.03 -14.67 8.31
CA ASN A 19 12.13 -14.79 9.78
C ASN A 19 11.01 -15.65 10.40
N PRO A 20 11.28 -16.91 10.74
CA PRO A 20 10.45 -17.61 11.70
C PRO A 20 11.19 -17.66 13.05
N GLU A 21 11.00 -16.68 13.88
CA GLU A 21 11.07 -17.01 15.30
C GLU A 21 9.82 -17.85 15.60
N ALA A 22 10.03 -19.12 15.87
CA ALA A 22 8.99 -19.97 16.44
C ALA A 22 8.43 -19.27 17.69
N PRO A 23 7.12 -19.28 17.93
CA PRO A 23 6.55 -18.70 19.13
C PRO A 23 7.27 -19.35 20.33
N ARG A 24 7.95 -18.55 21.14
CA ARG A 24 8.57 -19.00 22.38
C ARG A 24 7.44 -19.50 23.27
N HIS A 25 7.56 -20.73 23.75
CA HIS A 25 6.66 -21.31 24.72
C HIS A 25 6.35 -20.32 25.84
N ALA A 26 5.05 -20.11 26.12
CA ALA A 26 4.60 -19.42 27.31
C ALA A 26 5.13 -20.12 28.55
N GLU A 27 5.54 -19.33 29.55
CA GLU A 27 5.91 -19.82 30.88
C GLU A 27 4.76 -20.67 31.50
N PRO A 28 5.08 -21.65 32.36
CA PRO A 28 4.14 -22.70 32.77
C PRO A 28 2.99 -22.27 33.71
N ASP A 29 2.72 -20.99 33.92
CA ASP A 29 1.68 -20.47 34.84
C ASP A 29 0.55 -19.68 34.13
N SER A 30 0.39 -19.76 32.82
CA SER A 30 -0.75 -19.19 32.10
C SER A 30 -1.95 -20.14 32.13
N PRO A 31 -3.20 -19.63 32.27
CA PRO A 31 -4.40 -20.46 32.20
C PRO A 31 -4.46 -21.19 30.83
N PRO A 32 -5.12 -22.35 30.75
CA PRO A 32 -5.09 -23.19 29.55
C PRO A 32 -5.52 -22.38 28.33
N ALA A 33 -4.61 -22.26 27.37
CA ALA A 33 -4.89 -21.65 26.08
C ALA A 33 -6.13 -22.33 25.47
N VAL A 34 -7.07 -21.51 25.00
CA VAL A 34 -8.20 -21.96 24.17
C VAL A 34 -7.59 -22.79 23.03
N ALA A 35 -8.14 -23.98 22.80
CA ALA A 35 -7.64 -24.90 21.80
C ALA A 35 -7.49 -24.19 20.46
N ILE A 36 -6.24 -23.99 20.04
CA ILE A 36 -5.89 -23.46 18.72
C ILE A 36 -6.52 -24.42 17.72
N ASN A 37 -7.41 -23.94 16.86
CA ASN A 37 -7.90 -24.70 15.72
C ASN A 37 -6.69 -24.99 14.83
N GLN A 38 -6.12 -26.19 14.94
CA GLN A 38 -4.99 -26.61 14.13
C GLN A 38 -5.45 -26.68 12.68
N LEU A 39 -4.78 -25.95 11.78
CA LEU A 39 -5.01 -26.03 10.35
C LEU A 39 -4.87 -27.50 9.93
N ALA A 40 -5.86 -28.02 9.19
CA ALA A 40 -5.72 -29.33 8.57
C ALA A 40 -4.53 -29.31 7.60
N ALA A 41 -3.77 -30.41 7.54
CA ALA A 41 -2.65 -30.51 6.61
C ALA A 41 -3.14 -30.25 5.17
N PRO A 42 -2.51 -29.32 4.42
CA PRO A 42 -2.83 -29.12 3.02
C PRO A 42 -2.67 -30.41 2.21
N ALA A 43 -3.35 -30.49 1.07
CA ALA A 43 -3.25 -31.66 0.22
C ALA A 43 -1.80 -31.93 -0.23
N HIS A 44 -1.41 -33.19 -0.33
CA HIS A 44 -0.13 -33.61 -0.88
C HIS A 44 -0.11 -33.32 -2.40
N MET A 45 0.76 -32.41 -2.84
CA MET A 45 0.83 -31.95 -4.21
C MET A 45 1.62 -32.89 -5.11
N THR A 46 0.94 -33.81 -5.75
CA THR A 46 1.54 -34.70 -6.76
C THR A 46 1.34 -34.19 -8.18
N ALA A 47 0.43 -33.24 -8.38
CA ALA A 47 0.14 -32.64 -9.67
C ALA A 47 1.35 -31.84 -10.20
N THR A 48 1.52 -31.84 -11.50
CA THR A 48 2.50 -31.00 -12.23
C THR A 48 1.88 -30.50 -13.51
N TRP A 49 2.34 -29.36 -13.98
CA TRP A 49 1.99 -28.90 -15.33
C TRP A 49 2.52 -29.86 -16.39
N PRO A 50 1.86 -29.98 -17.56
CA PRO A 50 2.39 -30.70 -18.69
C PRO A 50 3.66 -30.01 -19.25
N GLU A 51 4.47 -30.76 -20.01
CA GLU A 51 5.76 -30.28 -20.53
C GLU A 51 5.65 -29.13 -21.54
N ASP A 52 4.49 -28.90 -22.14
CA ASP A 52 4.21 -27.74 -22.98
C ASP A 52 4.02 -26.43 -22.22
N ILE A 53 3.93 -26.50 -20.88
CA ILE A 53 3.98 -25.35 -19.97
C ILE A 53 5.31 -25.34 -19.20
N LEU A 54 5.79 -26.50 -18.72
CA LEU A 54 7.02 -26.58 -17.92
C LEU A 54 8.29 -26.28 -18.72
N ASP A 55 8.36 -26.72 -19.97
CA ASP A 55 9.52 -26.49 -20.85
C ASP A 55 9.34 -25.19 -21.62
N ALA A 56 10.22 -24.23 -21.38
CA ALA A 56 10.17 -22.90 -21.98
C ALA A 56 10.13 -22.91 -23.51
N THR A 57 10.87 -23.82 -24.16
CA THR A 57 10.94 -23.89 -25.62
C THR A 57 9.63 -24.42 -26.24
N ARG A 58 8.95 -25.31 -25.53
CA ARG A 58 7.65 -25.82 -25.95
C ARG A 58 6.55 -24.79 -25.69
N ALA A 59 6.58 -24.17 -24.54
CA ALA A 59 5.63 -23.13 -24.15
C ALA A 59 5.70 -21.91 -25.07
N ALA A 60 6.91 -21.53 -25.52
CA ALA A 60 7.15 -20.36 -26.36
C ALA A 60 6.67 -20.52 -27.81
N LYS A 61 6.16 -21.70 -28.23
CA LYS A 61 5.65 -21.86 -29.59
C LYS A 61 4.44 -20.97 -29.82
N THR A 62 4.55 -20.14 -30.86
CA THR A 62 3.45 -19.34 -31.41
C THR A 62 3.19 -19.73 -32.84
N ASP A 63 1.92 -19.81 -33.21
CA ASP A 63 1.50 -20.17 -34.60
C ASP A 63 0.53 -19.08 -35.08
N ILE A 64 1.10 -17.95 -35.52
CA ILE A 64 0.34 -16.79 -35.98
C ILE A 64 0.30 -16.76 -37.51
N ALA A 65 -0.89 -16.93 -38.08
CA ALA A 65 -1.11 -16.77 -39.50
C ALA A 65 -1.28 -15.29 -39.87
N TYR A 66 -0.41 -14.78 -40.75
CA TYR A 66 -0.50 -13.40 -41.25
C TYR A 66 -0.03 -13.30 -42.70
N THR A 67 -0.48 -12.24 -43.37
CA THR A 67 0.03 -11.84 -44.67
C THR A 67 1.11 -10.80 -44.49
N PRO A 68 2.36 -11.02 -44.96
CA PRO A 68 3.41 -10.02 -44.90
C PRO A 68 2.98 -8.68 -45.51
N GLY A 69 3.37 -7.58 -44.88
CA GLY A 69 3.03 -6.21 -45.25
C GLY A 69 4.26 -5.34 -45.41
N ASP A 70 4.05 -4.03 -45.61
CA ASP A 70 5.12 -3.06 -45.68
C ASP A 70 5.86 -2.97 -44.32
N GLU A 71 7.20 -2.91 -44.40
CA GLU A 71 8.02 -2.78 -43.21
C GLU A 71 7.84 -1.37 -42.60
N GLN A 72 7.31 -1.31 -41.35
CA GLN A 72 7.28 -0.13 -40.51
C GLN A 72 8.06 -0.43 -39.25
N THR A 73 8.78 0.59 -38.74
CA THR A 73 9.58 0.47 -37.53
C THR A 73 9.27 1.63 -36.62
N TRP A 74 9.03 1.32 -35.34
CA TRP A 74 8.82 2.29 -34.26
C TRP A 74 9.92 2.13 -33.22
N TYR A 75 10.37 3.23 -32.65
CA TYR A 75 11.47 3.24 -31.70
C TYR A 75 10.97 3.64 -30.30
N PHE A 76 11.61 3.06 -29.29
CA PHE A 76 11.31 3.29 -27.89
C PHE A 76 12.63 3.47 -27.13
N ASN A 77 12.62 4.36 -26.12
CA ASN A 77 13.75 4.48 -25.23
C ASN A 77 13.82 3.29 -24.24
N ALA A 78 14.81 3.29 -23.34
CA ALA A 78 14.99 2.21 -22.36
C ALA A 78 13.78 2.07 -21.40
N GLY A 79 12.99 3.11 -21.19
CA GLY A 79 11.75 3.11 -20.42
C GLY A 79 10.50 2.68 -21.19
N GLY A 80 10.63 2.27 -22.47
CA GLY A 80 9.48 1.88 -23.30
C GLY A 80 8.67 3.07 -23.86
N ASN A 81 9.11 4.31 -23.65
CA ASN A 81 8.42 5.49 -24.20
C ASN A 81 8.77 5.67 -25.67
N PRO A 82 7.79 6.04 -26.53
CA PRO A 82 8.05 6.27 -27.94
C PRO A 82 9.02 7.42 -28.18
N VAL A 83 9.93 7.23 -29.15
CA VAL A 83 10.91 8.21 -29.59
C VAL A 83 11.02 8.21 -31.12
N ASP A 84 11.42 9.34 -31.72
CA ASP A 84 11.51 9.47 -33.19
C ASP A 84 12.68 8.66 -33.80
N GLN A 85 13.69 8.30 -33.01
CA GLN A 85 14.92 7.66 -33.46
C GLN A 85 15.41 6.62 -32.45
N ALA A 86 16.28 5.73 -32.92
CA ALA A 86 16.96 4.73 -32.12
C ALA A 86 17.63 5.35 -30.87
N SER A 87 17.42 4.74 -29.72
CA SER A 87 17.94 5.16 -28.41
C SER A 87 18.78 4.04 -27.80
N ALA A 88 19.96 4.35 -27.27
CA ALA A 88 20.79 3.38 -26.58
C ALA A 88 20.04 2.74 -25.39
N GLY A 89 20.16 1.42 -25.24
CA GLY A 89 19.42 0.64 -24.24
C GLY A 89 17.91 0.53 -24.50
N GLY A 90 17.40 1.13 -25.58
CA GLY A 90 16.00 1.11 -25.95
C GLY A 90 15.57 -0.13 -26.75
N TYR A 91 14.42 0.01 -27.39
CA TYR A 91 13.80 -1.05 -28.18
C TYR A 91 13.31 -0.52 -29.53
N TYR A 92 13.04 -1.44 -30.45
CA TYR A 92 12.30 -1.10 -31.64
C TYR A 92 11.30 -2.19 -32.01
N ARG A 93 10.14 -1.79 -32.48
CA ARG A 93 9.05 -2.65 -32.97
C ARG A 93 9.04 -2.67 -34.49
N LYS A 94 8.93 -3.84 -35.10
CA LYS A 94 8.71 -4.01 -36.54
C LYS A 94 7.33 -4.53 -36.84
N ALA A 95 6.67 -3.93 -37.83
CA ALA A 95 5.51 -4.55 -38.47
C ALA A 95 5.97 -5.75 -39.33
N LEU A 96 5.33 -6.89 -39.12
CA LEU A 96 5.56 -8.08 -39.91
C LEU A 96 4.48 -8.26 -40.98
N GLY A 97 3.26 -7.80 -40.73
CA GLY A 97 2.12 -7.93 -41.64
C GLY A 97 0.79 -7.82 -40.90
N LYS A 98 -0.26 -8.40 -41.48
CA LYS A 98 -1.61 -8.37 -40.92
C LYS A 98 -2.26 -9.75 -40.94
N THR A 99 -3.03 -10.02 -39.90
CA THR A 99 -3.94 -11.17 -39.84
C THR A 99 -5.07 -11.05 -40.86
N ALA A 100 -5.83 -12.11 -41.10
CA ALA A 100 -6.93 -12.11 -42.05
C ALA A 100 -8.06 -11.09 -41.68
N ASP A 101 -8.23 -10.78 -40.39
CA ASP A 101 -9.18 -9.78 -39.89
C ASP A 101 -8.58 -8.35 -39.79
N GLY A 102 -7.34 -8.16 -40.26
CA GLY A 102 -6.69 -6.87 -40.45
C GLY A 102 -5.91 -6.36 -39.25
N ARG A 103 -5.77 -7.12 -38.14
CA ARG A 103 -4.93 -6.75 -37.00
C ARG A 103 -3.45 -6.82 -37.38
N LEU A 104 -2.68 -5.89 -36.77
CA LEU A 104 -1.24 -5.82 -37.04
C LEU A 104 -0.49 -6.93 -36.29
N VAL A 105 0.42 -7.60 -36.97
CA VAL A 105 1.37 -8.55 -36.39
C VAL A 105 2.71 -7.85 -36.29
N VAL A 106 3.27 -7.81 -35.08
CA VAL A 106 4.53 -7.11 -34.78
C VAL A 106 5.50 -8.01 -34.04
N GLN A 107 6.75 -7.56 -33.99
CA GLN A 107 7.80 -8.17 -33.18
C GLN A 107 8.71 -7.08 -32.63
N ASP A 108 9.06 -7.18 -31.36
CA ASP A 108 9.93 -6.23 -30.68
C ASP A 108 11.37 -6.77 -30.59
N TYR A 109 12.32 -5.83 -30.58
CA TYR A 109 13.75 -6.11 -30.61
C TYR A 109 14.49 -5.20 -29.65
N TYR A 110 15.56 -5.71 -29.06
CA TYR A 110 16.54 -4.90 -28.32
C TYR A 110 17.31 -3.99 -29.30
N GLN A 111 17.38 -2.68 -28.99
CA GLN A 111 17.99 -1.69 -29.90
C GLN A 111 19.48 -1.97 -30.12
N ASP A 112 20.23 -2.25 -29.05
CA ASP A 112 21.70 -2.32 -29.11
C ASP A 112 22.20 -3.61 -29.74
N SER A 113 21.53 -4.74 -29.47
CA SER A 113 21.93 -6.05 -30.00
C SER A 113 21.21 -6.44 -31.28
N GLY A 114 20.08 -5.80 -31.58
CA GLY A 114 19.22 -6.19 -32.71
C GLY A 114 18.57 -7.57 -32.57
N LYS A 115 18.68 -8.19 -31.39
CA LYS A 115 18.08 -9.49 -31.12
C LYS A 115 16.59 -9.36 -30.80
N PRO A 116 15.77 -10.39 -31.10
CA PRO A 116 14.36 -10.39 -30.70
C PRO A 116 14.22 -10.22 -29.18
N GLN A 117 13.37 -9.28 -28.77
CA GLN A 117 12.87 -9.15 -27.41
C GLN A 117 11.57 -9.94 -27.23
N THR A 118 10.76 -10.04 -28.30
CA THR A 118 9.55 -10.87 -28.28
C THR A 118 9.51 -11.86 -29.44
N ALA A 119 8.68 -12.91 -29.33
CA ALA A 119 8.18 -13.61 -30.51
C ALA A 119 7.20 -12.69 -31.30
N PRO A 120 6.87 -13.00 -32.57
CA PRO A 120 5.76 -12.31 -33.22
C PRO A 120 4.48 -12.41 -32.40
N PHE A 121 3.75 -11.28 -32.26
CA PHE A 121 2.46 -11.21 -31.56
C PHE A 121 1.48 -10.29 -32.28
N ILE A 122 0.20 -10.40 -31.95
CA ILE A 122 -0.88 -9.64 -32.58
C ILE A 122 -1.23 -8.46 -31.69
N LEU A 123 -1.28 -7.24 -32.25
CA LEU A 123 -1.84 -6.09 -31.57
C LEU A 123 -3.36 -6.13 -31.58
N LYS A 124 -4.01 -5.69 -30.51
CA LYS A 124 -5.47 -5.53 -30.49
C LYS A 124 -5.93 -4.56 -31.56
N LYS A 125 -7.18 -4.69 -31.96
CA LYS A 125 -7.75 -3.90 -33.05
C LYS A 125 -7.73 -2.40 -32.71
N ASN A 126 -7.20 -1.58 -33.63
CA ASN A 126 -7.09 -0.13 -33.51
C ASN A 126 -6.15 0.38 -32.38
N SER A 127 -5.29 -0.45 -31.83
CA SER A 127 -4.25 0.03 -30.92
C SER A 127 -3.17 0.84 -31.66
N ASP A 128 -2.52 1.73 -30.94
CA ASP A 128 -1.39 2.51 -31.45
C ASP A 128 -0.11 1.64 -31.40
N PRO A 129 0.56 1.40 -32.52
CA PRO A 129 1.83 0.66 -32.52
C PRO A 129 2.98 1.39 -31.78
N HIS A 130 2.83 2.70 -31.50
CA HIS A 130 3.78 3.46 -30.66
C HIS A 130 3.57 3.22 -29.16
N ASP A 131 2.51 2.53 -28.79
CA ASP A 131 2.28 2.14 -27.42
C ASP A 131 2.97 0.81 -27.14
N PHE A 132 3.99 0.83 -26.26
CA PHE A 132 4.80 -0.33 -25.93
C PHE A 132 4.17 -1.21 -24.83
N ASP A 133 3.01 -0.81 -24.33
CA ASP A 133 2.35 -1.53 -23.24
C ASP A 133 1.79 -2.89 -23.72
N SER A 134 1.93 -3.89 -22.87
CA SER A 134 1.49 -5.26 -23.15
C SER A 134 -0.03 -5.40 -23.23
N ASP A 135 -0.80 -4.46 -22.67
CA ASP A 135 -2.27 -4.40 -22.78
C ASP A 135 -2.74 -4.10 -24.22
N ASN A 136 -1.84 -3.80 -25.15
CA ASN A 136 -2.09 -3.72 -26.57
C ASN A 136 -1.98 -5.05 -27.31
N SER A 137 -1.62 -6.13 -26.62
CA SER A 137 -1.54 -7.47 -27.21
C SER A 137 -2.92 -8.16 -27.27
N ASP A 138 -3.14 -8.97 -28.31
CA ASP A 138 -4.32 -9.84 -28.48
C ASP A 138 -3.90 -11.25 -28.95
N SER A 139 -2.86 -11.76 -28.33
CA SER A 139 -2.34 -13.12 -28.58
C SER A 139 -1.42 -13.55 -27.45
N LYS A 140 -0.89 -14.76 -27.55
CA LYS A 140 0.26 -15.17 -26.73
C LYS A 140 1.45 -14.23 -27.02
N THR A 141 2.00 -13.61 -25.99
CA THR A 141 3.23 -12.83 -26.04
C THR A 141 4.34 -13.59 -25.30
N VAL A 142 5.45 -13.78 -25.99
CA VAL A 142 6.65 -14.46 -25.46
C VAL A 142 7.77 -13.46 -25.43
N TRP A 143 8.35 -13.23 -24.26
CA TRP A 143 9.52 -12.37 -24.10
C TRP A 143 10.79 -13.20 -24.00
N TYR A 144 11.85 -12.71 -24.62
CA TYR A 144 13.19 -13.29 -24.59
C TYR A 144 14.17 -12.37 -23.90
N ARG A 145 15.12 -12.93 -23.19
CA ARG A 145 16.33 -12.20 -22.75
C ARG A 145 17.28 -11.99 -23.94
N GLU A 146 18.23 -11.08 -23.80
CA GLU A 146 19.23 -10.82 -24.85
C GLU A 146 20.09 -12.04 -25.20
N ASP A 147 20.24 -13.03 -24.32
CA ASP A 147 20.90 -14.30 -24.65
C ASP A 147 20.03 -15.24 -25.51
N GLY A 148 18.77 -14.87 -25.74
CA GLY A 148 17.78 -15.62 -26.52
C GLY A 148 17.01 -16.66 -25.69
N SER A 149 17.27 -16.78 -24.39
CA SER A 149 16.46 -17.63 -23.51
C SER A 149 15.07 -17.03 -23.30
N VAL A 150 14.05 -17.88 -23.13
CA VAL A 150 12.70 -17.43 -22.80
C VAL A 150 12.72 -16.82 -21.41
N GLN A 151 12.25 -15.59 -21.32
CA GLN A 151 12.09 -14.83 -20.08
C GLN A 151 10.74 -15.14 -19.46
N SER A 152 9.67 -14.80 -20.19
CA SER A 152 8.31 -14.98 -19.71
C SER A 152 7.31 -15.18 -20.84
N ILE A 153 6.12 -15.65 -20.50
CA ILE A 153 5.01 -15.90 -21.42
C ILE A 153 3.71 -15.48 -20.76
N GLN A 154 2.92 -14.68 -21.48
CA GLN A 154 1.58 -14.25 -21.08
C GLN A 154 0.62 -14.35 -22.26
N ASP A 155 -0.58 -14.86 -22.01
CA ASP A 155 -1.66 -14.86 -22.99
C ASP A 155 -2.54 -13.62 -22.80
N TYR A 156 -2.90 -12.96 -23.91
CA TYR A 156 -3.79 -11.79 -23.94
C TYR A 156 -4.97 -12.02 -24.87
N ARG A 157 -6.12 -11.45 -24.51
CA ARG A 157 -7.31 -11.36 -25.36
C ARG A 157 -7.85 -9.93 -25.27
N ASP A 158 -7.81 -9.23 -26.40
CA ASP A 158 -8.24 -7.83 -26.52
C ASP A 158 -7.59 -6.92 -25.45
N GLY A 159 -6.29 -7.13 -25.22
CA GLY A 159 -5.49 -6.38 -24.24
C GLY A 159 -5.62 -6.84 -22.79
N LYS A 160 -6.46 -7.82 -22.50
CA LYS A 160 -6.61 -8.35 -21.14
C LYS A 160 -5.84 -9.65 -20.96
N GLU A 161 -5.22 -9.81 -19.84
CA GLU A 161 -4.59 -11.08 -19.46
C GLU A 161 -5.63 -12.20 -19.47
N SER A 162 -5.34 -13.31 -20.16
CA SER A 162 -6.25 -14.45 -20.29
C SER A 162 -5.74 -15.73 -19.65
N GLY A 163 -4.63 -15.66 -18.91
CA GLY A 163 -4.00 -16.74 -18.20
C GLY A 163 -2.97 -16.22 -17.20
N ARG A 164 -2.30 -17.11 -16.49
CA ARG A 164 -1.21 -16.76 -15.58
C ARG A 164 0.02 -16.28 -16.33
N HIS A 165 0.76 -15.31 -15.79
CA HIS A 165 2.04 -14.89 -16.33
C HIS A 165 3.14 -15.85 -15.87
N ASN A 166 3.73 -16.57 -16.81
CA ASN A 166 4.71 -17.61 -16.58
C ASN A 166 6.14 -17.08 -16.77
N PHE A 167 6.98 -17.18 -15.75
CA PHE A 167 8.41 -16.84 -15.79
C PHE A 167 9.27 -18.08 -15.81
N TYR A 168 10.30 -18.05 -16.65
CA TYR A 168 11.18 -19.20 -16.87
C TYR A 168 12.61 -18.91 -16.41
N GLN A 169 13.22 -19.90 -15.78
CA GLN A 169 14.63 -19.87 -15.41
C GLN A 169 15.30 -21.16 -15.89
N ASN A 170 16.44 -21.04 -16.55
CA ASN A 170 17.19 -22.18 -17.12
C ASN A 170 16.32 -23.11 -17.99
N GLY A 171 15.37 -22.51 -18.77
CA GLY A 171 14.49 -23.25 -19.66
C GLY A 171 13.33 -23.99 -18.98
N ARG A 172 13.11 -23.78 -17.67
CA ARG A 172 12.01 -24.39 -16.90
C ARG A 172 11.13 -23.34 -16.25
N LEU A 173 9.83 -23.64 -16.14
CA LEU A 173 8.89 -22.82 -15.40
C LEU A 173 9.38 -22.61 -13.96
N ALA A 174 9.47 -21.38 -13.53
CA ALA A 174 10.02 -21.00 -12.24
C ALA A 174 9.00 -20.28 -11.36
N VAL A 175 8.22 -19.36 -11.95
CA VAL A 175 7.20 -18.56 -11.24
C VAL A 175 5.95 -18.43 -12.12
N GLN A 176 4.79 -18.45 -11.49
CA GLN A 176 3.53 -18.04 -12.10
C GLN A 176 2.89 -16.94 -11.26
N LEU A 177 2.71 -15.76 -11.87
CA LEU A 177 1.90 -14.71 -11.25
C LEU A 177 0.41 -15.01 -11.48
N PRO A 178 -0.46 -14.63 -10.52
CA PRO A 178 -1.91 -14.72 -10.70
C PRO A 178 -2.38 -13.73 -11.78
N LYS A 179 -3.57 -13.94 -12.31
CA LYS A 179 -4.26 -12.96 -13.16
C LYS A 179 -4.59 -11.70 -12.36
N ALA A 180 -4.50 -10.55 -13.01
CA ALA A 180 -4.77 -9.25 -12.38
C ALA A 180 -6.24 -9.04 -11.97
N ASP A 181 -7.19 -9.64 -12.70
CA ASP A 181 -8.64 -9.43 -12.49
C ASP A 181 -9.31 -10.44 -11.55
N GLY A 182 -8.51 -11.37 -10.97
CA GLY A 182 -9.02 -12.35 -10.01
C GLY A 182 -10.02 -13.38 -10.56
N ASP A 183 -10.25 -13.36 -11.88
CA ASP A 183 -11.10 -14.37 -12.53
C ASP A 183 -10.47 -15.77 -12.41
N ASP A 184 -11.32 -16.79 -12.32
CA ASP A 184 -10.92 -18.18 -12.17
C ASP A 184 -9.83 -18.59 -13.16
N ASP A 185 -8.80 -19.23 -12.64
CA ASP A 185 -7.80 -19.94 -13.44
C ASP A 185 -8.48 -20.96 -14.38
N PRO A 186 -7.84 -21.33 -15.49
CA PRO A 186 -8.38 -22.31 -16.39
C PRO A 186 -8.88 -23.58 -15.68
N ALA A 187 -10.01 -24.12 -16.10
CA ALA A 187 -10.61 -25.31 -15.50
C ALA A 187 -9.70 -26.56 -15.51
N ASP A 188 -8.64 -26.54 -16.31
CA ASP A 188 -7.60 -27.57 -16.43
C ASP A 188 -6.35 -27.28 -15.59
N ASP A 189 -6.36 -26.22 -14.75
CA ASP A 189 -5.28 -25.95 -13.81
C ASP A 189 -5.16 -27.11 -12.77
N PRO A 190 -4.01 -27.80 -12.74
CA PRO A 190 -3.86 -28.99 -11.90
C PRO A 190 -3.89 -28.68 -10.39
N TYR A 191 -3.70 -27.42 -10.01
CA TYR A 191 -3.62 -27.02 -8.60
C TYR A 191 -4.94 -26.47 -8.05
N ASN A 192 -5.79 -25.86 -8.86
CA ASN A 192 -7.07 -25.30 -8.40
C ASN A 192 -8.01 -26.36 -7.82
N ARG A 193 -8.03 -27.55 -8.41
CA ARG A 193 -8.87 -28.66 -7.92
C ARG A 193 -8.50 -29.08 -6.50
N ASP A 194 -7.21 -29.09 -6.18
CA ASP A 194 -6.70 -29.69 -4.93
C ASP A 194 -6.50 -28.62 -3.83
N LEU A 195 -6.43 -27.34 -4.20
CA LEU A 195 -6.16 -26.23 -3.30
C LEU A 195 -7.29 -25.21 -3.17
N GLY A 196 -8.32 -25.27 -4.04
CA GLY A 196 -9.41 -24.30 -4.02
C GLY A 196 -8.89 -22.86 -4.19
N GLU A 197 -9.43 -21.91 -3.43
CA GLU A 197 -9.10 -20.48 -3.51
C GLU A 197 -7.61 -20.19 -3.25
N ILE A 198 -6.92 -20.99 -2.43
CA ILE A 198 -5.47 -20.84 -2.20
C ILE A 198 -4.69 -21.05 -3.49
N GLY A 199 -5.19 -21.86 -4.41
CA GLY A 199 -4.60 -22.08 -5.72
C GLY A 199 -4.45 -20.82 -6.57
N SER A 200 -5.23 -19.77 -6.33
CA SER A 200 -5.19 -18.51 -7.08
C SER A 200 -3.93 -17.67 -6.82
N GLY A 201 -3.18 -17.89 -5.72
CA GLY A 201 -1.99 -17.15 -5.34
C GLY A 201 -0.81 -17.24 -6.33
N LEU A 202 0.25 -16.47 -6.03
CA LEU A 202 1.56 -16.58 -6.71
C LEU A 202 2.15 -17.97 -6.45
N ARG A 203 2.69 -18.61 -7.49
CA ARG A 203 3.26 -19.95 -7.41
C ARG A 203 4.75 -19.95 -7.74
N LEU A 204 5.52 -20.63 -6.92
CA LEU A 204 6.95 -20.87 -7.12
C LEU A 204 7.21 -22.36 -7.36
N TYR A 205 8.17 -22.68 -8.22
CA TYR A 205 8.45 -24.05 -8.65
C TYR A 205 9.89 -24.47 -8.39
N TYR A 206 10.07 -25.74 -8.06
CA TYR A 206 11.36 -26.39 -8.11
C TYR A 206 11.87 -26.56 -9.56
N PRO A 207 13.17 -26.74 -9.80
CA PRO A 207 13.69 -27.03 -11.13
C PRO A 207 13.09 -28.29 -11.77
N SER A 208 12.58 -29.21 -10.97
CA SER A 208 11.83 -30.40 -11.42
C SER A 208 10.45 -30.07 -12.01
N GLY A 209 9.97 -28.84 -11.85
CA GLY A 209 8.63 -28.41 -12.24
C GLY A 209 7.55 -28.70 -11.21
N LYS A 210 7.92 -29.23 -10.04
CA LYS A 210 6.98 -29.41 -8.92
C LYS A 210 6.75 -28.12 -8.16
N LEU A 211 5.55 -27.97 -7.63
CA LEU A 211 5.17 -26.83 -6.82
C LEU A 211 6.03 -26.74 -5.55
N MET A 212 6.62 -25.57 -5.31
CA MET A 212 7.44 -25.29 -4.13
C MET A 212 6.70 -24.41 -3.12
N ALA A 213 5.95 -23.41 -3.61
CA ALA A 213 5.21 -22.50 -2.75
C ALA A 213 3.97 -21.95 -3.44
N ILE A 214 2.95 -21.65 -2.64
CA ILE A 214 1.82 -20.79 -3.01
C ILE A 214 1.74 -19.66 -2.00
N LEU A 215 1.54 -18.44 -2.50
CA LEU A 215 1.56 -17.23 -1.70
C LEU A 215 0.36 -16.36 -2.12
N GLN A 216 -0.62 -16.21 -1.23
CA GLN A 216 -1.70 -15.24 -1.38
C GLN A 216 -1.34 -13.96 -0.62
N SER A 217 -1.77 -12.82 -1.16
CA SER A 217 -1.41 -11.49 -0.65
C SER A 217 -2.55 -10.76 0.04
N ASP A 218 -3.75 -11.32 0.06
CA ASP A 218 -4.93 -10.75 0.70
C ASP A 218 -4.81 -10.82 2.23
N ASP A 219 -5.54 -9.98 2.93
CA ASP A 219 -5.51 -9.86 4.40
C ASP A 219 -5.80 -11.19 5.11
N ASP A 220 -6.62 -12.05 4.51
CA ASP A 220 -6.89 -13.44 4.94
C ASP A 220 -6.06 -14.49 4.17
N GLY A 221 -5.00 -14.06 3.46
CA GLY A 221 -4.23 -14.90 2.56
C GLY A 221 -3.42 -15.99 3.25
N ALA A 222 -3.36 -17.17 2.64
CA ALA A 222 -2.55 -18.29 3.09
C ALA A 222 -1.24 -18.39 2.31
N GLN A 223 -0.19 -18.81 3.00
CA GLN A 223 1.10 -19.12 2.39
C GLN A 223 1.46 -20.56 2.72
N ILE A 224 1.76 -21.37 1.71
CA ILE A 224 2.11 -22.78 1.89
C ILE A 224 3.41 -23.09 1.18
N LEU A 225 4.35 -23.69 1.91
CA LEU A 225 5.57 -24.25 1.34
C LEU A 225 5.47 -25.78 1.28
N TYR A 226 5.90 -26.33 0.17
CA TYR A 226 5.94 -27.77 -0.09
C TYR A 226 7.37 -28.26 -0.23
N ARG A 227 7.60 -29.52 0.14
CA ARG A 227 8.82 -30.25 -0.22
C ARG A 227 8.76 -30.67 -1.69
N GLU A 228 9.88 -31.04 -2.25
CA GLU A 228 9.96 -31.47 -3.65
C GLU A 228 9.21 -32.81 -3.91
N ASP A 229 8.96 -33.62 -2.88
CA ASP A 229 8.09 -34.79 -3.00
C ASP A 229 6.59 -34.44 -3.04
N GLY A 230 6.25 -33.17 -2.79
CA GLY A 230 4.88 -32.63 -2.77
C GLY A 230 4.22 -32.67 -1.40
N SER A 231 4.90 -33.16 -0.35
CA SER A 231 4.35 -33.09 1.00
C SER A 231 4.39 -31.65 1.54
N PRO A 232 3.35 -31.18 2.26
CA PRO A 232 3.36 -29.85 2.87
C PRO A 232 4.43 -29.78 3.95
N LEU A 233 5.15 -28.64 4.00
CA LEU A 233 6.17 -28.38 5.00
C LEU A 233 5.68 -27.42 6.08
N ILE A 234 5.15 -26.29 5.67
CA ILE A 234 4.64 -25.24 6.55
C ILE A 234 3.51 -24.47 5.86
N ALA A 235 2.52 -24.09 6.62
CA ALA A 235 1.50 -23.14 6.20
C ALA A 235 1.38 -22.02 7.23
N VAL A 236 1.18 -20.79 6.72
CA VAL A 236 0.91 -19.59 7.50
C VAL A 236 -0.39 -19.01 7.00
N HIS A 237 -1.31 -18.74 7.90
CA HIS A 237 -2.56 -18.04 7.59
C HIS A 237 -2.52 -16.66 8.23
N ASN A 238 -2.74 -15.63 7.42
CA ASN A 238 -2.91 -14.27 7.90
C ASN A 238 -4.38 -14.09 8.27
N SER A 239 -4.69 -13.40 9.37
CA SER A 239 -6.06 -13.06 9.73
C SER A 239 -6.26 -11.56 9.58
N ALA A 240 -7.36 -11.15 8.95
CA ALA A 240 -7.73 -9.74 8.75
C ALA A 240 -7.99 -8.97 10.06
N ASP A 241 -8.18 -9.68 11.19
CA ASP A 241 -8.56 -9.12 12.48
C ASP A 241 -7.38 -8.96 13.45
N ASP A 242 -6.15 -8.65 13.03
CA ASP A 242 -4.96 -8.54 13.91
C ASP A 242 -4.73 -9.73 14.87
N LYS A 243 -5.36 -10.86 14.58
CA LYS A 243 -5.12 -12.09 15.33
C LYS A 243 -3.72 -12.62 15.03
N PRO A 244 -3.08 -13.26 16.01
CA PRO A 244 -1.76 -13.86 15.78
C PRO A 244 -1.81 -14.81 14.59
N LYS A 245 -0.83 -14.70 13.69
CA LYS A 245 -0.69 -15.55 12.51
C LYS A 245 -0.71 -17.02 12.95
N GLU A 246 -1.64 -17.78 12.39
CA GLU A 246 -1.66 -19.23 12.60
C GLU A 246 -0.58 -19.87 11.75
N VAL A 247 0.35 -20.59 12.39
CA VAL A 247 1.45 -21.29 11.74
C VAL A 247 1.34 -22.77 12.05
N SER A 248 1.25 -23.61 11.03
CA SER A 248 1.28 -25.06 11.14
C SER A 248 2.38 -25.66 10.28
N SER A 249 3.02 -26.72 10.75
CA SER A 249 4.06 -27.42 10.01
C SER A 249 3.96 -28.93 10.19
N TRP A 250 4.40 -29.68 9.21
CA TRP A 250 4.23 -31.14 9.14
C TRP A 250 5.52 -31.84 8.77
N ASP A 251 5.68 -33.08 9.27
CA ASP A 251 6.68 -34.01 8.76
C ASP A 251 6.28 -34.57 7.37
N LYS A 252 7.14 -35.44 6.81
CA LYS A 252 6.87 -36.05 5.49
C LYS A 252 5.68 -37.00 5.48
N ASP A 253 5.30 -37.52 6.63
CA ASP A 253 4.18 -38.43 6.82
C ASP A 253 2.86 -37.67 7.11
N GLY A 254 2.91 -36.32 7.15
CA GLY A 254 1.77 -35.44 7.40
C GLY A 254 1.43 -35.26 8.87
N ASN A 255 2.30 -35.67 9.79
CA ASN A 255 2.09 -35.44 11.22
C ASN A 255 2.50 -34.01 11.59
N LEU A 256 1.72 -33.35 12.43
CA LEU A 256 1.98 -32.01 12.92
C LEU A 256 3.30 -31.96 13.72
N LEU A 257 4.09 -30.92 13.49
CA LEU A 257 5.35 -30.68 14.20
C LEU A 257 5.16 -29.60 15.27
N ASP A 258 5.46 -29.92 16.53
CA ASP A 258 5.34 -28.98 17.66
C ASP A 258 6.37 -27.83 17.63
N ASN A 259 7.53 -28.03 16.99
CA ASN A 259 8.65 -27.09 16.99
C ASN A 259 9.00 -26.53 15.60
N GLY A 260 8.06 -26.66 14.64
CA GLY A 260 8.32 -26.27 13.25
C GLY A 260 9.26 -27.22 12.50
N PRO A 261 9.49 -26.97 11.19
CA PRO A 261 10.40 -27.79 10.39
C PRO A 261 11.85 -27.53 10.78
N ALA A 262 12.71 -28.53 10.55
CA ALA A 262 14.14 -28.39 10.80
C ALA A 262 14.75 -27.24 9.95
N PRO A 263 15.62 -26.40 10.52
CA PRO A 263 16.22 -25.27 9.79
C PRO A 263 16.95 -25.69 8.50
N GLU A 264 17.58 -26.85 8.49
CA GLU A 264 18.27 -27.41 7.33
C GLU A 264 17.31 -27.84 6.21
N GLU A 265 16.05 -28.12 6.51
CA GLU A 265 15.01 -28.44 5.52
C GLU A 265 14.41 -27.17 4.93
N LEU A 266 14.21 -26.14 5.74
CA LEU A 266 13.59 -24.89 5.35
C LEU A 266 14.53 -23.93 4.62
N ALA A 267 15.82 -23.89 5.00
CA ALA A 267 16.82 -22.95 4.45
C ALA A 267 16.95 -23.01 2.91
N PRO A 268 17.07 -24.19 2.26
CA PRO A 268 17.19 -24.24 0.80
C PRO A 268 15.91 -23.76 0.08
N ILE A 269 14.71 -24.03 0.62
CA ILE A 269 13.44 -23.59 0.06
C ILE A 269 13.34 -22.06 0.11
N ARG A 270 13.76 -21.46 1.24
CA ARG A 270 13.80 -20.00 1.38
C ARG A 270 14.81 -19.35 0.44
N ALA A 271 16.02 -19.90 0.35
CA ALA A 271 17.03 -19.37 -0.56
C ALA A 271 16.54 -19.39 -2.00
N ARG A 272 15.89 -20.49 -2.42
CA ARG A 272 15.31 -20.64 -3.74
C ARG A 272 14.13 -19.68 -3.94
N GLY A 273 13.24 -19.56 -2.97
CA GLY A 273 12.11 -18.61 -3.02
C GLY A 273 12.59 -17.17 -3.22
N LYS A 274 13.60 -16.74 -2.45
CA LYS A 274 14.22 -15.42 -2.61
C LYS A 274 14.84 -15.25 -4.01
N GLU A 275 15.60 -16.21 -4.50
CA GLU A 275 16.18 -16.17 -5.85
C GLU A 275 15.10 -15.97 -6.94
N LEU A 276 13.99 -16.70 -6.84
CA LEU A 276 12.90 -16.61 -7.82
C LEU A 276 12.17 -15.26 -7.77
N LEU A 277 11.99 -14.70 -6.58
CA LEU A 277 11.38 -13.38 -6.43
C LEU A 277 12.30 -12.26 -6.92
N ASP A 278 13.60 -12.38 -6.64
CA ASP A 278 14.60 -11.44 -7.15
C ASP A 278 14.67 -11.51 -8.70
N LEU A 279 14.53 -12.71 -9.28
CA LEU A 279 14.42 -12.90 -10.74
C LEU A 279 13.23 -12.14 -11.31
N VAL A 280 12.03 -12.36 -10.78
CA VAL A 280 10.81 -11.69 -11.25
C VAL A 280 10.93 -10.18 -11.11
N LYS A 281 11.44 -9.68 -9.98
CA LYS A 281 11.69 -8.24 -9.77
C LYS A 281 12.64 -7.68 -10.82
N ALA A 282 13.76 -8.36 -11.09
CA ALA A 282 14.73 -7.92 -12.08
C ALA A 282 14.17 -7.90 -13.51
N GLU A 283 13.26 -8.83 -13.82
CA GLU A 283 12.67 -8.95 -15.15
C GLU A 283 11.50 -8.01 -15.40
N LEU A 284 10.69 -7.76 -14.37
CA LEU A 284 9.58 -6.80 -14.45
C LEU A 284 10.08 -5.35 -14.32
N PHE A 285 11.15 -5.14 -13.56
CA PHE A 285 11.76 -3.84 -13.29
C PHE A 285 13.26 -3.90 -13.67
N PRO A 286 13.57 -4.02 -14.98
CA PRO A 286 14.98 -4.05 -15.40
C PRO A 286 15.71 -2.79 -14.93
N ALA A 287 16.99 -2.93 -14.61
CA ALA A 287 17.82 -1.84 -14.07
C ALA A 287 17.83 -0.58 -14.97
N ASN A 288 17.52 -0.74 -16.27
CA ASN A 288 17.35 0.40 -17.20
C ASN A 288 16.04 1.18 -16.95
N ASN A 289 15.06 0.57 -16.25
CA ASN A 289 13.89 1.21 -15.68
C ASN A 289 14.06 1.39 -14.16
N ALA A 290 15.30 1.32 -13.65
CA ALA A 290 15.55 1.73 -12.28
C ALA A 290 14.92 3.12 -12.10
N PRO A 291 14.09 3.34 -11.08
CA PRO A 291 13.54 4.66 -10.85
C PRO A 291 14.69 5.63 -10.78
N ASP A 292 14.50 6.81 -11.31
CA ASP A 292 15.45 7.91 -11.11
C ASP A 292 15.84 7.90 -9.63
N PRO A 293 17.14 7.81 -9.30
CA PRO A 293 17.56 7.73 -7.92
C PRO A 293 16.93 8.91 -7.18
N LEU A 294 16.28 8.64 -6.05
CA LEU A 294 15.75 9.71 -5.23
C LEU A 294 16.93 10.65 -4.89
N PRO A 295 16.77 11.95 -5.10
CA PRO A 295 17.78 12.90 -4.62
C PRO A 295 17.92 12.71 -3.10
N GLU A 296 19.13 12.94 -2.60
CA GLU A 296 19.36 12.90 -1.15
C GLU A 296 18.38 13.86 -0.46
N PRO A 297 17.58 13.38 0.51
CA PRO A 297 16.65 14.24 1.22
C PRO A 297 17.40 15.31 2.02
N VAL A 298 16.81 16.50 2.09
CA VAL A 298 17.41 17.61 2.83
C VAL A 298 17.32 17.38 4.35
N ALA A 299 18.34 17.75 5.09
CA ALA A 299 18.29 17.80 6.55
C ALA A 299 17.31 18.90 7.02
N LEU A 300 16.49 18.59 8.00
CA LEU A 300 15.46 19.46 8.57
C LEU A 300 15.65 19.62 10.11
N PRO A 301 16.73 20.28 10.56
CA PRO A 301 17.01 20.43 11.98
C PRO A 301 16.11 21.46 12.68
N GLY A 302 15.23 22.13 11.92
CA GLY A 302 14.31 23.14 12.48
C GLY A 302 13.32 22.53 13.47
N LEU A 303 12.95 23.33 14.48
CA LEU A 303 11.95 22.99 15.48
C LEU A 303 10.74 23.90 15.34
N LEU A 304 9.56 23.35 15.58
CA LEU A 304 8.38 24.15 15.83
C LEU A 304 8.52 24.90 17.16
N PRO A 305 7.86 26.06 17.34
CA PRO A 305 7.88 26.78 18.61
C PRO A 305 7.17 26.00 19.74
N GLU A 306 7.59 26.22 21.00
CA GLU A 306 7.07 25.48 22.16
C GLU A 306 5.55 25.62 22.35
N ASN A 307 4.96 26.74 21.91
CA ASN A 307 3.50 26.90 21.91
C ASN A 307 2.75 25.99 20.90
N ILE A 308 3.47 25.23 20.09
CA ILE A 308 2.95 24.14 19.25
C ILE A 308 3.44 22.79 19.78
N LEU A 309 4.70 22.67 20.21
CA LEU A 309 5.28 21.40 20.66
C LEU A 309 4.72 20.94 22.02
N ASP A 310 4.43 21.86 22.94
CA ASP A 310 3.86 21.55 24.25
C ASP A 310 2.34 21.62 24.23
N ALA A 311 1.67 20.51 24.55
CA ALA A 311 0.21 20.40 24.49
C ALA A 311 -0.53 21.44 25.32
N ARG A 312 -0.03 21.77 26.55
CA ARG A 312 -0.68 22.73 27.43
C ARG A 312 -0.61 24.15 26.88
N GLN A 313 0.54 24.51 26.29
CA GLN A 313 0.68 25.83 25.66
C GLN A 313 -0.16 25.92 24.38
N ALA A 314 -0.16 24.88 23.57
CA ALA A 314 -0.98 24.82 22.37
C ALA A 314 -2.48 24.87 22.67
N GLY A 315 -2.90 24.15 23.72
CA GLY A 315 -4.30 24.08 24.16
C GLY A 315 -4.77 25.30 24.94
N ALA A 316 -3.88 26.27 25.27
CA ALA A 316 -4.31 27.47 25.94
C ALA A 316 -5.31 28.27 25.08
N THR A 317 -6.50 28.50 25.61
CA THR A 317 -7.57 29.29 24.98
C THR A 317 -8.08 30.34 25.91
N THR A 318 -8.41 31.52 25.39
CA THR A 318 -9.12 32.57 26.10
C THR A 318 -10.23 33.06 25.17
N LEU A 319 -11.49 32.87 25.57
CA LEU A 319 -12.65 33.32 24.84
C LEU A 319 -13.35 34.44 25.59
N ASP A 320 -13.71 35.50 24.88
CA ASP A 320 -14.52 36.59 25.44
C ASP A 320 -16.01 36.34 25.13
N TYR A 321 -16.80 36.08 26.16
CA TYR A 321 -18.23 35.80 26.00
C TYR A 321 -19.00 36.19 27.28
N THR A 322 -20.29 36.45 27.11
CA THR A 322 -21.21 36.66 28.22
C THR A 322 -21.83 35.31 28.59
N PRO A 323 -21.59 34.79 29.81
CA PRO A 323 -22.21 33.55 30.26
C PRO A 323 -23.73 33.61 30.24
N GLN A 324 -24.38 32.54 29.82
CA GLN A 324 -25.83 32.35 29.84
C GLN A 324 -26.16 31.09 30.65
N ASN A 325 -27.13 31.25 31.59
CA ASN A 325 -27.52 30.15 32.49
C ASN A 325 -28.82 29.44 32.01
N ASP A 326 -29.13 29.46 30.70
CA ASP A 326 -30.33 28.83 30.13
C ASP A 326 -30.25 27.31 30.06
N GLY A 327 -29.08 26.72 30.35
CA GLY A 327 -28.88 25.26 30.52
C GLY A 327 -29.16 24.43 29.30
N GLN A 328 -29.12 25.03 28.11
CA GLN A 328 -29.31 24.27 26.88
C GLN A 328 -28.24 23.19 26.75
N THR A 329 -28.70 21.95 26.51
CA THR A 329 -27.85 20.77 26.34
C THR A 329 -28.38 19.96 25.17
N TRP A 330 -27.47 19.56 24.29
CA TRP A 330 -27.76 18.72 23.15
C TRP A 330 -27.02 17.38 23.35
N TYR A 331 -27.66 16.28 22.97
CA TYR A 331 -27.13 14.94 23.16
C TYR A 331 -26.83 14.29 21.82
N PHE A 332 -25.78 13.48 21.82
CA PHE A 332 -25.30 12.72 20.68
C PHE A 332 -25.06 11.28 21.10
N ASP A 333 -25.34 10.35 20.21
CA ASP A 333 -24.99 8.95 20.46
C ASP A 333 -23.48 8.68 20.25
N ALA A 334 -23.05 7.44 20.35
CA ALA A 334 -21.67 7.04 20.13
C ALA A 334 -21.21 7.20 18.66
N ASN A 335 -22.10 7.43 17.72
CA ASN A 335 -21.81 7.72 16.32
C ASN A 335 -22.03 9.22 15.96
N ASP A 336 -21.96 10.10 16.97
CA ASP A 336 -22.13 11.55 16.84
C ASP A 336 -23.49 12.01 16.27
N ALA A 337 -24.43 11.08 16.11
CA ALA A 337 -25.77 11.41 15.64
C ALA A 337 -26.59 12.09 16.75
N PRO A 338 -27.32 13.18 16.46
CA PRO A 338 -28.14 13.88 17.44
C PRO A 338 -29.26 12.98 17.96
N VAL A 339 -29.42 12.94 19.31
CA VAL A 339 -30.45 12.16 19.99
C VAL A 339 -31.20 13.02 21.00
N ALA A 340 -32.44 12.61 21.33
CA ALA A 340 -33.30 13.40 22.22
C ALA A 340 -32.87 13.37 23.70
N SER A 341 -32.05 12.40 24.11
CA SER A 341 -31.61 12.21 25.50
C SER A 341 -30.26 11.49 25.55
N ALA A 342 -29.63 11.51 26.72
CA ALA A 342 -28.36 10.84 27.00
C ALA A 342 -28.32 9.39 26.50
N SER A 343 -27.23 9.02 25.84
CA SER A 343 -26.96 7.69 25.26
C SER A 343 -25.64 7.14 25.82
N PRO A 344 -25.55 5.88 26.23
CA PRO A 344 -24.29 5.26 26.67
C PRO A 344 -23.21 5.35 25.58
N GLY A 345 -21.99 5.70 25.98
CA GLY A 345 -20.87 5.88 25.04
C GLY A 345 -20.91 7.16 24.21
N GLY A 346 -22.02 7.92 24.27
CA GLY A 346 -22.20 9.14 23.49
C GLY A 346 -21.62 10.39 24.15
N TYR A 347 -22.07 11.56 23.65
CA TYR A 347 -21.57 12.86 24.03
C TYR A 347 -22.72 13.81 24.35
N TYR A 348 -22.40 14.93 24.98
CA TYR A 348 -23.35 16.03 25.08
C TYR A 348 -22.63 17.39 24.99
N ARG A 349 -23.28 18.34 24.30
CA ARG A 349 -22.85 19.73 24.13
C ARG A 349 -23.62 20.61 25.09
N LYS A 350 -22.94 21.51 25.81
CA LYS A 350 -23.56 22.56 26.65
C LYS A 350 -23.35 23.93 26.06
N ALA A 351 -24.40 24.73 26.06
CA ALA A 351 -24.31 26.17 25.86
C ALA A 351 -23.65 26.80 27.09
N LEU A 352 -22.59 27.57 26.88
CA LEU A 352 -21.90 28.33 27.94
C LEU A 352 -22.28 29.80 27.93
N GLY A 353 -22.60 30.37 26.77
CA GLY A 353 -22.94 31.77 26.59
C GLY A 353 -22.84 32.23 25.14
N LYS A 354 -22.75 33.56 24.97
CA LYS A 354 -22.61 34.16 23.63
C LYS A 354 -21.51 35.20 23.59
N THR A 355 -20.82 35.25 22.47
CA THR A 355 -19.87 36.32 22.12
C THR A 355 -20.61 37.65 21.93
N ALA A 356 -19.89 38.78 21.88
CA ALA A 356 -20.48 40.09 21.67
C ALA A 356 -21.26 40.24 20.35
N ASP A 357 -20.86 39.49 19.32
CA ASP A 357 -21.53 39.43 18.01
C ASP A 357 -22.63 38.36 17.95
N GLY A 358 -22.94 37.68 19.04
CA GLY A 358 -24.07 36.77 19.21
C GLY A 358 -23.79 35.31 18.86
N ARG A 359 -22.58 34.91 18.53
CA ARG A 359 -22.22 33.52 18.29
C ARG A 359 -22.27 32.70 19.57
N LEU A 360 -22.71 31.44 19.45
CA LEU A 360 -22.79 30.54 20.61
C LEU A 360 -21.39 30.09 21.02
N VAL A 361 -21.13 30.10 22.32
CA VAL A 361 -19.98 29.45 22.96
C VAL A 361 -20.47 28.16 23.57
N ALA A 362 -19.87 27.04 23.17
CA ALA A 362 -20.24 25.71 23.60
C ALA A 362 -19.05 24.94 24.12
N GLN A 363 -19.33 23.84 24.81
CA GLN A 363 -18.34 22.88 25.26
C GLN A 363 -18.93 21.48 25.18
N ASP A 364 -18.17 20.52 24.69
CA ASP A 364 -18.57 19.14 24.57
C ASP A 364 -18.01 18.28 25.71
N TYR A 365 -18.74 17.21 26.05
CA TYR A 365 -18.45 16.34 27.20
C TYR A 365 -18.72 14.89 26.82
N TYR A 366 -17.93 13.98 27.35
CA TYR A 366 -18.20 12.55 27.35
C TYR A 366 -19.43 12.23 28.21
N GLN A 367 -20.40 11.48 27.66
CA GLN A 367 -21.65 11.19 28.37
C GLN A 367 -21.42 10.35 29.64
N ASP A 368 -20.58 9.33 29.57
CA ASP A 368 -20.42 8.37 30.66
C ASP A 368 -19.62 8.90 31.84
N SER A 369 -18.56 9.68 31.57
CA SER A 369 -17.67 10.22 32.60
C SER A 369 -18.02 11.64 33.03
N HIS A 370 -18.81 12.34 32.21
CA HIS A 370 -19.06 13.79 32.36
C HIS A 370 -17.79 14.64 32.33
N SER A 371 -16.64 14.08 31.91
CA SER A 371 -15.42 14.84 31.68
C SER A 371 -15.52 15.66 30.39
N PRO A 372 -14.86 16.84 30.34
CA PRO A 372 -14.78 17.60 29.10
C PRO A 372 -14.17 16.76 27.96
N GLN A 373 -14.82 16.76 26.81
CA GLN A 373 -14.26 16.28 25.56
C GLN A 373 -13.55 17.41 24.81
N THR A 374 -14.05 18.65 24.92
CA THR A 374 -13.40 19.82 24.34
C THR A 374 -13.17 20.92 25.41
N ALA A 375 -12.24 21.85 25.12
CA ALA A 375 -12.28 23.16 25.74
C ALA A 375 -13.51 23.95 25.23
N PRO A 376 -13.94 25.04 25.90
CA PRO A 376 -14.92 25.94 25.31
C PRO A 376 -14.48 26.43 23.93
N PHE A 377 -15.40 26.45 22.97
CA PHE A 377 -15.17 26.93 21.62
C PHE A 377 -16.38 27.72 21.09
N ILE A 378 -16.16 28.47 20.01
CA ILE A 378 -17.19 29.31 19.39
C ILE A 378 -17.74 28.54 18.18
N LEU A 379 -19.06 28.48 18.07
CA LEU A 379 -19.74 27.98 16.86
C LEU A 379 -19.85 29.09 15.79
N VAL A 380 -19.84 28.68 14.54
CA VAL A 380 -20.16 29.55 13.40
C VAL A 380 -21.52 30.23 13.66
N LYS A 381 -21.67 31.45 13.20
CA LYS A 381 -22.93 32.19 13.37
C LYS A 381 -24.08 31.43 12.74
N ASP A 382 -25.15 31.25 13.53
CA ASP A 382 -26.38 30.56 13.13
C ASP A 382 -26.18 29.05 12.79
N ALA A 383 -25.05 28.45 13.19
CA ALA A 383 -24.85 27.01 13.07
C ALA A 383 -25.87 26.25 13.95
N ASP A 384 -26.28 25.08 13.49
CA ASP A 384 -27.11 24.17 14.28
C ASP A 384 -26.27 23.54 15.41
N PRO A 385 -26.60 23.74 16.69
CA PRO A 385 -25.86 23.13 17.79
C PRO A 385 -26.01 21.59 17.86
N HIS A 386 -26.96 20.99 17.10
CA HIS A 386 -27.10 19.55 16.96
C HIS A 386 -26.15 18.95 15.91
N ASP A 387 -25.46 19.79 15.18
CA ASP A 387 -24.41 19.35 14.27
C ASP A 387 -23.09 19.25 15.03
N PHE A 388 -22.56 18.02 15.15
CA PHE A 388 -21.34 17.71 15.89
C PHE A 388 -20.07 17.92 15.06
N ASP A 389 -20.21 18.18 13.75
CA ASP A 389 -19.11 18.36 12.81
C ASP A 389 -18.26 19.61 13.14
N THR A 390 -16.96 19.51 12.96
CA THR A 390 -15.97 20.60 13.13
C THR A 390 -16.19 21.75 12.13
N THR A 391 -16.91 21.54 11.02
CA THR A 391 -17.34 22.59 10.09
C THR A 391 -18.26 23.62 10.75
N THR A 392 -18.75 23.34 11.96
CA THR A 392 -19.50 24.31 12.76
C THR A 392 -18.63 25.17 13.67
N ALA A 393 -17.31 24.93 13.78
CA ALA A 393 -16.41 25.66 14.66
C ALA A 393 -15.90 26.98 14.04
N ASP A 394 -15.73 28.02 14.85
CA ASP A 394 -15.21 29.35 14.48
C ASP A 394 -14.23 29.90 15.53
N SER A 395 -13.37 29.03 16.04
CA SER A 395 -12.31 29.35 16.99
C SER A 395 -11.30 28.22 17.06
N LYS A 396 -10.32 28.34 17.97
CA LYS A 396 -9.48 27.20 18.33
C LYS A 396 -10.35 26.17 19.07
N VAL A 397 -10.27 24.90 18.63
CA VAL A 397 -10.85 23.73 19.30
C VAL A 397 -9.71 22.91 19.89
N VAL A 398 -9.86 22.52 21.15
CA VAL A 398 -8.93 21.67 21.89
C VAL A 398 -9.71 20.44 22.33
N TRP A 399 -9.30 19.27 21.90
CA TRP A 399 -9.93 18.02 22.31
C TRP A 399 -9.13 17.36 23.43
N TYR A 400 -9.85 16.75 24.34
CA TYR A 400 -9.30 16.00 25.47
C TYR A 400 -9.68 14.53 25.38
N ARG A 401 -8.77 13.66 25.79
CA ARG A 401 -9.07 12.26 26.10
C ARG A 401 -9.89 12.15 27.39
N LYS A 402 -10.48 10.99 27.62
CA LYS A 402 -11.28 10.72 28.84
C LYS A 402 -10.49 10.91 30.15
N ASP A 403 -9.16 10.76 30.10
CA ASP A 403 -8.26 11.01 31.24
C ASP A 403 -7.94 12.50 31.47
N GLY A 404 -8.41 13.38 30.58
CA GLY A 404 -8.20 14.83 30.62
C GLY A 404 -6.90 15.29 29.96
N SER A 405 -6.11 14.41 29.39
CA SER A 405 -4.96 14.79 28.55
C SER A 405 -5.43 15.42 27.24
N ILE A 406 -4.65 16.36 26.69
CA ILE A 406 -4.95 16.94 25.37
C ILE A 406 -4.65 15.90 24.30
N SER A 407 -5.66 15.56 23.51
CA SER A 407 -5.57 14.69 22.32
C SER A 407 -5.12 15.51 21.12
N SER A 408 -5.87 16.56 20.78
CA SER A 408 -5.57 17.35 19.58
C SER A 408 -5.95 18.82 19.73
N VAL A 409 -5.40 19.64 18.83
CA VAL A 409 -5.68 21.09 18.74
C VAL A 409 -5.72 21.51 17.28
N GLN A 410 -6.79 22.22 16.90
CA GLN A 410 -6.92 22.83 15.59
C GLN A 410 -7.63 24.18 15.67
N THR A 411 -7.33 25.10 14.76
CA THR A 411 -7.98 26.41 14.67
C THR A 411 -8.88 26.45 13.45
N PHE A 412 -10.09 26.98 13.64
CA PHE A 412 -11.09 27.15 12.61
C PHE A 412 -11.52 28.61 12.47
N ALA A 413 -11.92 29.02 11.27
CA ALA A 413 -12.60 30.27 11.00
C ALA A 413 -13.73 30.03 9.98
N GLY A 414 -14.95 30.36 10.37
CA GLY A 414 -16.14 30.14 9.55
C GLY A 414 -16.31 28.66 9.14
N GLY A 415 -16.00 27.72 10.02
CA GLY A 415 -16.08 26.29 9.75
C GLY A 415 -14.92 25.69 8.95
N LYS A 416 -13.95 26.49 8.55
CA LYS A 416 -12.79 26.03 7.78
C LYS A 416 -11.53 25.94 8.63
N ALA A 417 -10.80 24.85 8.52
CA ALA A 417 -9.52 24.68 9.20
C ALA A 417 -8.51 25.76 8.74
N GLN A 418 -7.91 26.48 9.71
CA GLN A 418 -6.92 27.52 9.49
C GLN A 418 -5.50 27.07 9.84
N SER A 419 -5.38 25.97 10.56
CA SER A 419 -4.09 25.39 10.97
C SER A 419 -4.08 23.90 10.66
N ARG A 420 -2.90 23.30 10.70
CA ARG A 420 -2.77 21.84 10.79
C ARG A 420 -3.47 21.36 12.07
N MET A 421 -4.04 20.16 12.04
CA MET A 421 -4.45 19.49 13.27
C MET A 421 -3.19 18.95 13.96
N ASN A 422 -2.92 19.44 15.16
CA ASN A 422 -1.82 18.99 16.00
C ASN A 422 -2.32 17.90 16.94
N ILE A 423 -1.68 16.73 16.93
CA ILE A 423 -2.02 15.57 17.76
C ILE A 423 -0.91 15.34 18.77
N TYR A 424 -1.29 15.15 20.03
CA TYR A 424 -0.38 15.10 21.17
C TYR A 424 -0.37 13.73 21.83
N LEU A 425 0.83 13.30 22.21
CA LEU A 425 1.09 12.11 22.99
C LEU A 425 1.95 12.49 24.20
N ASP A 426 1.57 12.06 25.40
CA ASP A 426 2.28 12.36 26.66
C ASP A 426 2.59 13.86 26.84
N GLY A 427 1.69 14.71 26.35
CA GLY A 427 1.83 16.16 26.44
C GLY A 427 2.77 16.81 25.44
N ARG A 428 3.32 16.04 24.49
CA ARG A 428 4.18 16.54 23.39
C ARG A 428 3.54 16.28 22.04
N LEU A 429 3.84 17.15 21.07
CA LEU A 429 3.40 16.99 19.68
C LEU A 429 3.94 15.66 19.12
N ALA A 430 3.04 14.80 18.69
CA ALA A 430 3.35 13.51 18.06
C ALA A 430 3.12 13.54 16.55
N ALA A 431 2.03 14.18 16.10
CA ALA A 431 1.68 14.25 14.68
C ALA A 431 1.06 15.59 14.29
N GLN A 432 1.19 15.95 13.04
CA GLN A 432 0.44 17.02 12.39
C GLN A 432 -0.21 16.49 11.11
N MET A 433 -1.55 16.54 11.06
CA MET A 433 -2.29 16.24 9.84
C MET A 433 -2.28 17.45 8.90
N PRO A 434 -2.31 17.23 7.57
CA PRO A 434 -2.32 18.31 6.60
C PRO A 434 -3.62 19.13 6.70
N ARG A 435 -3.60 20.34 6.18
CA ARG A 435 -4.79 21.16 5.97
C ARG A 435 -5.47 20.81 4.66
N PRO A 436 -6.80 20.92 4.56
CA PRO A 436 -7.51 20.72 3.29
C PRO A 436 -7.13 21.75 2.21
N GLU A 437 -6.77 22.96 2.60
CA GLU A 437 -6.36 24.04 1.67
C GLU A 437 -4.85 24.30 1.83
N HIS A 438 -4.11 24.33 0.72
CA HIS A 438 -2.68 24.69 0.67
C HIS A 438 -2.51 26.20 0.94
N LEU A 439 -2.48 26.58 2.21
CA LEU A 439 -2.13 27.94 2.61
C LEU A 439 -0.61 28.03 2.80
N ASP A 440 -0.01 29.08 2.25
CA ASP A 440 1.42 29.34 2.41
C ASP A 440 1.76 29.51 3.91
N GLU A 441 2.70 28.73 4.40
CA GLU A 441 3.24 28.82 5.77
C GLU A 441 4.68 29.39 5.69
N PRO A 442 4.86 30.72 5.61
CA PRO A 442 6.18 31.32 5.36
C PRO A 442 7.19 30.99 6.46
N ASP A 443 6.73 30.75 7.67
CA ASP A 443 7.55 30.45 8.86
C ASP A 443 7.69 28.95 9.14
N ASP A 444 7.26 28.07 8.19
CA ASP A 444 7.38 26.62 8.36
C ASP A 444 8.85 26.18 8.31
N PRO A 445 9.40 25.60 9.42
CA PRO A 445 10.79 25.17 9.48
C PRO A 445 11.12 24.03 8.51
N TYR A 446 10.10 23.35 7.95
CA TYR A 446 10.25 22.20 7.07
C TYR A 446 10.05 22.53 5.58
N ARG A 447 9.87 23.81 5.26
CA ARG A 447 9.66 24.29 3.89
C ARG A 447 10.73 23.82 2.88
N ALA A 448 11.95 23.54 3.34
CA ALA A 448 13.02 23.01 2.49
C ALA A 448 12.72 21.62 1.91
N ALA A 449 11.77 20.87 2.48
CA ALA A 449 11.28 19.60 1.92
C ALA A 449 10.33 19.79 0.73
N GLY A 450 10.07 21.04 0.30
CA GLY A 450 9.16 21.34 -0.81
C GLY A 450 7.74 20.84 -0.54
N GLU A 451 7.10 20.29 -1.56
CA GLU A 451 5.72 19.79 -1.47
C GLU A 451 5.52 18.68 -0.44
N LEU A 452 6.57 17.90 -0.11
CA LEU A 452 6.49 16.88 0.92
C LEU A 452 6.17 17.45 2.31
N ALA A 453 6.59 18.69 2.57
CA ALA A 453 6.28 19.40 3.81
C ALA A 453 4.77 19.62 4.02
N ASP A 454 3.96 19.61 2.96
CA ASP A 454 2.50 19.78 3.07
C ASP A 454 1.77 18.52 3.56
N GLY A 455 2.44 17.36 3.55
CA GLY A 455 1.89 16.08 3.97
C GLY A 455 1.72 15.90 5.48
N ILE A 456 1.54 14.65 5.88
CA ILE A 456 1.51 14.22 7.29
C ILE A 456 2.93 14.33 7.86
N ARG A 457 3.02 14.76 9.12
CA ARG A 457 4.28 14.90 9.86
C ARG A 457 4.19 14.19 11.19
N TYR A 458 5.19 13.36 11.51
CA TYR A 458 5.35 12.79 12.86
C TYR A 458 6.61 13.38 13.52
N TYR A 459 6.65 13.33 14.86
CA TYR A 459 7.69 13.97 15.64
C TYR A 459 8.32 13.03 16.66
N HIS A 460 9.60 13.20 16.88
CA HIS A 460 10.28 12.66 18.05
C HIS A 460 9.79 13.35 19.33
N ASP A 461 10.01 12.72 20.47
CA ASP A 461 9.70 13.31 21.79
C ASP A 461 10.48 14.60 22.10
N ASN A 462 11.65 14.80 21.49
CA ASN A 462 12.44 16.01 21.58
C ASN A 462 11.94 17.16 20.66
N GLY A 463 10.89 16.93 19.88
CA GLY A 463 10.26 17.92 18.99
C GLY A 463 10.85 18.01 17.58
N HIS A 464 11.94 17.27 17.28
CA HIS A 464 12.44 17.18 15.91
C HIS A 464 11.51 16.35 15.03
N LEU A 465 11.49 16.68 13.75
CA LEU A 465 10.75 15.93 12.75
C LEU A 465 11.27 14.49 12.66
N LEU A 466 10.36 13.52 12.73
CA LEU A 466 10.62 12.09 12.59
C LEU A 466 10.32 11.58 11.19
N TYR A 467 9.18 12.03 10.63
CA TYR A 467 8.64 11.44 9.41
C TYR A 467 7.81 12.47 8.65
N LEU A 468 7.98 12.45 7.34
CA LEU A 468 7.14 13.13 6.37
C LEU A 468 6.50 12.11 5.46
N TYR A 469 5.19 12.24 5.23
CA TYR A 469 4.45 11.42 4.28
C TYR A 469 3.49 12.28 3.48
N ARG A 470 3.51 12.12 2.17
CA ARG A 470 2.54 12.74 1.26
C ARG A 470 2.07 11.72 0.24
N ARG A 471 0.77 11.67 0.05
CA ARG A 471 0.14 10.96 -1.06
C ARG A 471 -0.51 11.97 -1.98
N TYR A 472 -0.27 11.85 -3.27
CA TYR A 472 -0.86 12.70 -4.29
C TYR A 472 -1.19 11.85 -5.51
N ALA A 473 -2.49 11.75 -5.85
CA ALA A 473 -2.99 10.95 -6.98
C ALA A 473 -2.32 9.55 -7.04
N ASN A 474 -1.39 9.37 -7.96
CA ASN A 474 -0.73 8.09 -8.23
C ASN A 474 0.68 7.97 -7.58
N GLU A 475 1.06 8.89 -6.72
CA GLU A 475 2.38 8.90 -6.08
C GLU A 475 2.27 9.05 -4.57
N SER A 476 3.04 8.25 -3.82
CA SER A 476 3.31 8.48 -2.41
C SER A 476 4.80 8.67 -2.19
N SER A 477 5.15 9.58 -1.31
CA SER A 477 6.53 9.87 -0.95
C SER A 477 6.67 10.01 0.55
N GLU A 478 7.74 9.43 1.11
CA GLU A 478 8.01 9.46 2.54
C GLU A 478 9.50 9.59 2.83
N VAL A 479 9.81 10.24 3.96
CA VAL A 479 11.17 10.41 4.48
C VAL A 479 11.19 10.23 5.99
N LEU A 480 12.13 9.43 6.49
CA LEU A 480 12.45 9.28 7.92
C LEU A 480 13.68 10.09 8.31
N TYR A 481 13.64 10.68 9.50
CA TYR A 481 14.69 11.52 10.07
C TYR A 481 15.15 10.99 11.44
N ASP A 482 16.40 11.27 11.78
CA ASP A 482 16.92 11.05 13.12
C ASP A 482 16.48 12.14 14.11
N ARG A 483 16.90 12.00 15.38
CA ARG A 483 16.56 12.94 16.46
C ARG A 483 17.17 14.35 16.31
N ASP A 484 18.04 14.57 15.34
CA ASP A 484 18.68 15.85 15.01
C ASP A 484 18.16 16.45 13.70
N GLY A 485 17.21 15.76 13.03
CA GLY A 485 16.62 16.17 11.77
C GLY A 485 17.45 15.82 10.54
N ASN A 486 18.41 14.88 10.64
CA ASN A 486 19.12 14.38 9.46
C ASN A 486 18.33 13.24 8.82
N PRO A 487 18.26 13.15 7.49
CA PRO A 487 17.53 12.09 6.82
C PRO A 487 18.21 10.72 7.03
N LEU A 488 17.41 9.70 7.26
CA LEU A 488 17.82 8.30 7.42
C LEU A 488 17.45 7.44 6.22
N ALA A 489 16.24 7.62 5.70
CA ALA A 489 15.72 6.88 4.56
C ALA A 489 14.60 7.67 3.88
N ALA A 490 14.43 7.44 2.58
CA ALA A 490 13.31 7.95 1.81
C ALA A 490 12.79 6.90 0.86
N TRP A 491 11.48 6.94 0.59
CA TRP A 491 10.80 6.10 -0.39
C TRP A 491 9.86 6.93 -1.23
N ARG A 492 9.72 6.53 -2.48
CA ARG A 492 8.71 7.05 -3.39
C ARG A 492 8.08 5.89 -4.13
N GLU A 493 6.78 5.78 -4.02
CA GLU A 493 5.98 4.81 -4.75
C GLU A 493 5.11 5.53 -5.76
N ARG A 494 5.01 4.99 -6.95
CA ARG A 494 4.16 5.49 -8.02
C ARG A 494 3.38 4.33 -8.60
N ALA A 495 2.11 4.55 -8.90
CA ALA A 495 1.26 3.51 -9.50
C ALA A 495 1.76 3.06 -10.88
N ASP A 496 2.48 3.93 -11.59
CA ASP A 496 2.95 3.77 -12.97
C ASP A 496 4.47 3.54 -13.11
N ALA A 497 5.19 3.41 -12.00
CA ALA A 497 6.65 3.29 -12.01
C ALA A 497 7.16 2.44 -10.83
N PRO A 498 8.37 1.85 -10.94
CA PRO A 498 9.00 1.16 -9.83
C PRO A 498 9.19 2.07 -8.62
N SER A 499 9.02 1.51 -7.42
CA SER A 499 9.32 2.22 -6.17
C SER A 499 10.79 2.59 -6.10
N ALA A 500 11.09 3.85 -5.77
CA ALA A 500 12.43 4.34 -5.55
C ALA A 500 12.71 4.39 -4.04
N ALA A 501 13.92 4.02 -3.63
CA ALA A 501 14.36 4.12 -2.25
C ALA A 501 15.73 4.77 -2.18
N TRP A 502 15.93 5.58 -1.14
CA TRP A 502 17.22 6.14 -0.74
C TRP A 502 17.44 5.80 0.73
N ASN A 503 18.56 5.19 1.05
CA ASN A 503 18.94 4.84 2.41
C ASN A 503 20.36 5.32 2.69
N ILE A 504 20.59 5.89 3.85
CA ILE A 504 21.96 6.11 4.34
C ILE A 504 22.48 4.77 4.85
N THR A 505 23.37 4.15 4.09
CA THR A 505 24.19 3.04 4.54
C THR A 505 25.54 3.58 4.98
N ASP A 506 25.87 3.52 6.27
CA ASP A 506 27.23 3.70 6.70
C ASP A 506 27.95 2.33 6.80
N GLU A 507 29.24 2.34 6.55
CA GLU A 507 30.09 1.14 6.61
C GLU A 507 30.17 0.54 8.03
N HIS A 508 29.70 1.24 9.08
CA HIS A 508 29.87 0.91 10.50
C HIS A 508 28.55 0.54 11.20
N GLY A 509 27.39 0.64 10.54
CA GLY A 509 26.09 0.23 11.11
C GLY A 509 25.50 1.15 12.17
N GLU A 510 26.12 2.28 12.51
CA GLU A 510 25.62 3.23 13.53
C GLU A 510 24.28 3.86 13.13
N LYS A 511 24.10 4.17 11.85
CA LYS A 511 22.85 4.72 11.33
C LYS A 511 21.71 3.71 11.24
N ARG A 512 22.02 2.41 11.20
CA ARG A 512 21.01 1.35 11.21
C ARG A 512 20.21 1.33 12.52
N GLY A 513 20.89 1.51 13.66
CA GLY A 513 20.21 1.61 14.96
C GLY A 513 19.25 2.82 15.05
N ALA A 514 19.67 3.97 14.49
CA ALA A 514 18.82 5.16 14.41
C ALA A 514 17.61 4.96 13.49
N LEU A 515 17.79 4.28 12.36
CA LEU A 515 16.70 3.94 11.44
C LEU A 515 15.69 2.99 12.10
N ASP A 516 16.15 1.93 12.77
CA ASP A 516 15.28 0.99 13.50
C ASP A 516 14.50 1.68 14.63
N GLU A 517 15.11 2.66 15.32
CA GLU A 517 14.43 3.48 16.34
C GLU A 517 13.36 4.38 15.70
N ALA A 518 13.68 5.03 14.60
CA ALA A 518 12.77 5.90 13.87
C ALA A 518 11.55 5.13 13.35
N ILE A 519 11.77 3.94 12.76
CA ILE A 519 10.68 3.06 12.29
C ILE A 519 9.77 2.67 13.46
N ARG A 520 10.33 2.15 14.56
CA ARG A 520 9.51 1.78 15.74
C ARG A 520 8.70 2.95 16.29
N ARG A 521 9.27 4.15 16.30
CA ARG A 521 8.56 5.35 16.79
C ARG A 521 7.45 5.76 15.83
N ARG A 522 7.69 5.73 14.52
CA ARG A 522 6.67 5.98 13.49
C ARG A 522 5.50 5.02 13.66
N ASP A 523 5.80 3.72 13.72
CA ASP A 523 4.78 2.66 13.82
C ASP A 523 3.97 2.80 15.12
N HIS A 524 4.61 3.15 16.24
CA HIS A 524 3.91 3.41 17.49
C HIS A 524 2.95 4.62 17.40
N ILE A 525 3.37 5.71 16.76
CA ILE A 525 2.49 6.89 16.55
C ILE A 525 1.34 6.49 15.62
N GLN A 526 1.61 5.78 14.54
CA GLN A 526 0.59 5.32 13.60
C GLN A 526 -0.44 4.43 14.29
N GLN A 527 0.00 3.42 15.03
CA GLN A 527 -0.90 2.53 15.80
C GLN A 527 -1.79 3.30 16.76
N MET A 528 -1.24 4.30 17.45
CA MET A 528 -2.03 5.12 18.35
C MET A 528 -3.08 5.96 17.65
N LEU A 529 -2.77 6.48 16.45
CA LEU A 529 -3.75 7.22 15.65
C LEU A 529 -4.87 6.30 15.18
N GLU A 530 -4.56 5.07 14.78
CA GLU A 530 -5.52 4.03 14.42
C GLU A 530 -6.41 3.64 15.62
N ASP A 531 -5.81 3.42 16.79
CA ASP A 531 -6.53 3.10 18.04
C ASP A 531 -7.47 4.25 18.48
N GLU A 532 -7.09 5.52 18.26
CA GLU A 532 -7.94 6.69 18.54
C GLU A 532 -9.07 6.83 17.52
N ASP A 533 -8.83 6.53 16.25
CA ASP A 533 -9.86 6.51 15.19
C ASP A 533 -10.87 5.38 15.44
N ASP A 534 -10.44 4.19 15.83
CA ASP A 534 -11.34 3.08 16.18
C ASP A 534 -12.15 3.34 17.45
N ALA A 535 -11.59 4.11 18.39
CA ALA A 535 -12.28 4.53 19.62
C ALA A 535 -13.24 5.72 19.39
N SER A 536 -13.14 6.40 18.26
CA SER A 536 -13.99 7.51 17.83
C SER A 536 -14.90 7.04 16.69
N PRO A 537 -16.22 7.19 16.81
CA PRO A 537 -17.16 6.83 15.72
C PRO A 537 -16.92 7.61 14.42
N ASP A 538 -16.20 8.72 14.49
CA ASP A 538 -15.91 9.66 13.40
C ASP A 538 -14.65 9.33 12.57
N GLY A 539 -13.98 8.20 12.84
CA GLY A 539 -12.74 7.79 12.15
C GLY A 539 -12.82 7.72 10.61
N ARG A 540 -14.00 7.88 10.02
CA ARG A 540 -14.21 7.95 8.57
C ARG A 540 -14.16 9.36 7.95
N ALA A 541 -14.25 10.41 8.75
CA ALA A 541 -14.33 11.79 8.23
C ALA A 541 -12.96 12.50 8.17
N GLN A 542 -11.95 12.05 8.90
CA GLN A 542 -10.68 12.77 9.05
C GLN A 542 -9.55 12.27 8.12
N THR A 543 -9.63 11.07 7.57
CA THR A 543 -8.71 10.56 6.53
C THR A 543 -9.20 10.82 5.10
N GLY A 544 -10.33 11.53 4.94
CA GLY A 544 -10.99 11.80 3.67
C GLY A 544 -10.18 12.72 2.74
N ALA A 545 -9.29 12.13 1.96
CA ALA A 545 -9.09 12.58 0.61
C ALA A 545 -10.31 12.08 -0.18
N GLU A 546 -11.39 12.87 -0.25
CA GLU A 546 -12.52 12.59 -1.13
C GLU A 546 -11.99 12.39 -2.56
N GLU A 547 -12.22 11.19 -3.10
CA GLU A 547 -12.24 10.99 -4.54
C GLU A 547 -13.30 11.94 -5.13
N GLU A 548 -12.86 13.00 -5.77
CA GLU A 548 -13.73 13.86 -6.59
C GLU A 548 -14.32 12.99 -7.70
N LYS A 549 -15.54 12.54 -7.47
CA LYS A 549 -16.34 11.84 -8.46
C LYS A 549 -16.58 12.81 -9.64
N PRO A 550 -16.19 12.49 -10.88
CA PRO A 550 -16.39 13.41 -12.00
C PRO A 550 -17.88 13.73 -12.15
N ALA A 551 -18.20 15.01 -12.14
CA ALA A 551 -19.54 15.54 -12.31
C ALA A 551 -20.14 15.00 -13.60
N ALA A 552 -21.27 14.30 -13.48
CA ALA A 552 -22.07 13.85 -14.61
C ALA A 552 -22.46 15.06 -15.47
N ALA A 553 -22.07 15.01 -16.75
CA ALA A 553 -22.46 16.02 -17.73
C ALA A 553 -24.00 16.14 -17.82
N SER A 554 -24.54 17.32 -17.57
CA SER A 554 -25.93 17.64 -17.78
C SER A 554 -26.31 17.48 -19.27
N PRO A 555 -27.43 16.87 -19.60
CA PRO A 555 -27.90 16.81 -20.99
C PRO A 555 -28.26 18.20 -21.49
N ALA A 556 -27.82 18.53 -22.72
CA ALA A 556 -28.14 19.74 -23.41
C ALA A 556 -29.66 19.87 -23.66
N PRO A 557 -30.24 21.08 -23.59
CA PRO A 557 -31.68 21.28 -23.85
C PRO A 557 -31.97 21.07 -25.34
N SER A 558 -32.98 20.24 -25.63
CA SER A 558 -33.62 20.12 -26.94
C SER A 558 -34.28 21.44 -27.33
N GLN A 559 -33.87 22.01 -28.46
CA GLN A 559 -34.62 23.09 -29.11
C GLN A 559 -35.70 22.54 -30.04
N PRO A 560 -36.77 23.34 -30.29
CA PRO A 560 -38.03 22.90 -30.83
C PRO A 560 -38.01 22.52 -32.32
#